data_c0d987087b26f515f22379c56155b0fa
#
_entry.id   c0d987087b26f515f22379c56155b0fa
#
_cell.length_a   1.000
_cell.length_b   1.000
_cell.length_c   1.000
_cell.angle_alpha   90.00
_cell.angle_beta   90.00
_cell.angle_gamma   90.00
#
_symmetry.space_group_name_H-M   'P 1'
#
loop_
_entity.id
_entity.type
_entity.pdbx_description
1 polymer ?
#
loop_
_entity_poly.entity_id
_entity_poly.type
_entity_poly.pdbx_seq_one_letter_code
_entity_poly.pdbx_strand_id
1 'polypeptide(L)'
;MDALFMPQFHPARDIHDVYFVKEPTHARSIAEPYLTRVVQAHEKGTGAGSTGWGYQFDVERAKRLVLRSQGTAVSARALAGGASVPGKYFSIARCFRYDQVDATHATDFFQVEGIVLGADINFRTLLGLLNLFAREVAQAKEVKFLPAYFPFTEPSVEMHVRHPKLGWMELGGAGLFRPEVTTPLGVSVPVIAWGLGLDRMAMVALGIHDIRDLFSADLDFVRTMRGNF
;
A
#
# COMPACT_ATOMS: atom_id res chain seq x y z
N MET A 1 6.50 -3.62 -7.67
CA MET A 1 5.75 -2.63 -8.47
C MET A 1 5.10 -3.28 -9.68
N ASP A 2 5.83 -4.03 -10.50
CA ASP A 2 5.32 -4.64 -11.72
C ASP A 2 4.15 -5.61 -11.48
N ALA A 3 4.23 -6.50 -10.50
CA ALA A 3 3.13 -7.39 -10.10
C ALA A 3 1.88 -6.65 -9.57
N LEU A 4 1.99 -5.36 -9.27
CA LEU A 4 0.88 -4.47 -8.92
C LEU A 4 0.37 -3.67 -10.11
N PHE A 5 0.71 -4.07 -11.33
CA PHE A 5 0.30 -3.43 -12.57
C PHE A 5 0.65 -1.94 -12.66
N MET A 6 1.61 -1.47 -11.86
CA MET A 6 2.12 -0.10 -11.94
C MET A 6 3.02 0.01 -13.17
N PRO A 7 2.66 0.84 -14.19
CA PRO A 7 3.44 0.92 -15.42
C PRO A 7 4.87 1.41 -15.15
N GLN A 8 5.80 0.97 -15.99
CA GLN A 8 7.22 1.28 -15.79
C GLN A 8 7.56 2.76 -15.97
N PHE A 9 6.69 3.51 -16.64
CA PHE A 9 6.79 4.97 -16.81
C PHE A 9 6.03 5.77 -15.74
N HIS A 10 5.44 5.10 -14.71
CA HIS A 10 4.69 5.80 -13.66
C HIS A 10 5.61 6.69 -12.82
N PRO A 11 5.23 7.96 -12.51
CA PRO A 11 6.06 8.89 -11.74
C PRO A 11 6.52 8.35 -10.38
N ALA A 12 5.66 7.60 -9.67
CA ALA A 12 6.01 6.98 -8.38
C ALA A 12 7.14 5.92 -8.44
N ARG A 13 7.71 5.67 -9.63
CA ARG A 13 8.91 4.85 -9.83
C ARG A 13 10.16 5.69 -10.06
N ASP A 14 10.02 7.00 -10.08
CA ASP A 14 11.13 7.90 -10.37
C ASP A 14 12.07 8.04 -9.16
N ILE A 15 13.26 8.56 -9.43
CA ILE A 15 14.31 8.78 -8.44
C ILE A 15 13.87 9.71 -7.31
N HIS A 16 12.87 10.55 -7.54
CA HIS A 16 12.33 11.48 -6.55
C HIS A 16 11.37 10.82 -5.54
N ASP A 17 10.84 9.62 -5.85
CA ASP A 17 9.85 8.96 -5.00
C ASP A 17 10.34 7.66 -4.38
N VAL A 18 11.47 7.10 -4.87
CA VAL A 18 12.01 5.82 -4.40
C VAL A 18 13.50 5.86 -4.12
N TYR A 19 13.94 5.09 -3.13
CA TYR A 19 15.35 4.81 -2.89
C TYR A 19 15.80 3.60 -3.68
N PHE A 20 16.75 3.79 -4.59
CA PHE A 20 17.39 2.71 -5.33
C PHE A 20 18.55 2.11 -4.53
N VAL A 21 18.65 0.78 -4.56
CA VAL A 21 19.77 0.08 -3.92
C VAL A 21 21.04 0.30 -4.75
N LYS A 22 22.14 0.71 -4.06
CA LYS A 22 23.41 1.01 -4.70
C LYS A 22 24.16 -0.27 -5.09
N GLU A 23 24.11 -1.30 -4.22
CA GLU A 23 24.82 -2.56 -4.43
C GLU A 23 24.14 -3.71 -3.65
N PRO A 24 23.75 -4.83 -4.32
CA PRO A 24 23.68 -4.95 -5.78
C PRO A 24 22.57 -4.07 -6.37
N THR A 25 22.74 -3.59 -7.60
CA THR A 25 21.73 -2.71 -8.24
C THR A 25 20.54 -3.48 -8.80
N HIS A 26 20.73 -4.73 -9.19
CA HIS A 26 19.73 -5.57 -9.82
C HIS A 26 19.61 -6.94 -9.20
N ALA A 27 18.40 -7.51 -9.20
CA ALA A 27 18.16 -8.90 -8.88
C ALA A 27 18.77 -9.81 -9.96
N ARG A 28 19.28 -10.98 -9.55
CA ARG A 28 19.86 -11.96 -10.48
C ARG A 28 18.81 -12.54 -11.45
N SER A 29 17.60 -12.77 -10.95
CA SER A 29 16.48 -13.31 -11.72
C SER A 29 15.15 -12.87 -11.13
N ILE A 30 14.10 -12.95 -11.93
CA ILE A 30 12.71 -12.88 -11.50
C ILE A 30 12.09 -14.26 -11.75
N ALA A 31 11.32 -14.76 -10.81
CA ALA A 31 10.76 -16.11 -10.90
C ALA A 31 9.73 -16.23 -12.03
N GLU A 32 9.88 -17.30 -12.84
CA GLU A 32 8.84 -17.79 -13.73
C GLU A 32 7.85 -18.69 -12.93
N PRO A 33 6.56 -18.77 -13.33
CA PRO A 33 5.93 -18.16 -14.52
C PRO A 33 5.37 -16.76 -14.26
N TYR A 34 5.67 -16.11 -13.12
CA TYR A 34 5.11 -14.82 -12.77
C TYR A 34 5.55 -13.71 -13.72
N LEU A 35 6.84 -13.70 -14.10
CA LEU A 35 7.38 -12.70 -15.01
C LEU A 35 6.59 -12.68 -16.31
N THR A 36 6.44 -13.83 -16.97
CA THR A 36 5.71 -13.94 -18.25
C THR A 36 4.28 -13.42 -18.14
N ARG A 37 3.54 -13.78 -17.06
CA ARG A 37 2.16 -13.34 -16.87
C ARG A 37 2.05 -11.84 -16.59
N VAL A 38 2.97 -11.29 -15.81
CA VAL A 38 3.03 -9.85 -15.51
C VAL A 38 3.36 -9.06 -16.77
N VAL A 39 4.35 -9.48 -17.55
CA VAL A 39 4.68 -8.87 -18.85
C VAL A 39 3.45 -8.84 -19.76
N GLN A 40 2.78 -9.98 -19.93
CA GLN A 40 1.56 -10.06 -20.74
C GLN A 40 0.47 -9.09 -20.26
N ALA A 41 0.25 -9.00 -18.93
CA ALA A 41 -0.74 -8.08 -18.37
C ALA A 41 -0.42 -6.63 -18.71
N HIS A 42 0.85 -6.22 -18.59
CA HIS A 42 1.29 -4.86 -18.90
C HIS A 42 1.19 -4.52 -20.38
N GLU A 43 1.60 -5.45 -21.26
CA GLU A 43 1.65 -5.20 -22.71
C GLU A 43 0.29 -5.34 -23.39
N LYS A 44 -0.49 -6.35 -22.99
CA LYS A 44 -1.69 -6.78 -23.75
C LYS A 44 -2.95 -6.91 -22.87
N GLY A 45 -2.80 -6.75 -21.56
CA GLY A 45 -3.90 -6.97 -20.61
C GLY A 45 -4.12 -8.43 -20.24
N THR A 46 -5.21 -8.67 -19.51
CA THR A 46 -5.56 -9.99 -18.94
C THR A 46 -6.81 -10.62 -19.56
N GLY A 47 -7.28 -10.10 -20.69
CA GLY A 47 -8.57 -10.47 -21.28
C GLY A 47 -9.74 -9.67 -20.70
N ALA A 48 -10.99 -10.06 -21.02
CA ALA A 48 -12.21 -9.41 -20.50
C ALA A 48 -12.26 -7.87 -20.69
N GLY A 49 -11.72 -7.36 -21.80
CA GLY A 49 -11.69 -5.92 -22.12
C GLY A 49 -10.45 -5.16 -21.64
N SER A 50 -9.55 -5.81 -20.88
CA SER A 50 -8.25 -5.21 -20.52
C SER A 50 -7.29 -5.26 -21.70
N THR A 51 -6.75 -4.11 -22.08
CA THR A 51 -5.75 -3.96 -23.17
C THR A 51 -4.33 -3.75 -22.63
N GLY A 52 -4.14 -3.78 -21.31
CA GLY A 52 -2.87 -3.43 -20.67
C GLY A 52 -2.54 -1.94 -20.81
N TRP A 53 -1.27 -1.63 -20.65
CA TRP A 53 -0.76 -0.26 -20.81
C TRP A 53 -0.22 0.01 -22.22
N GLY A 54 -0.07 -1.03 -23.06
CA GLY A 54 0.31 -0.92 -24.47
C GLY A 54 1.74 -0.47 -24.72
N TYR A 55 2.68 -0.70 -23.80
CA TYR A 55 4.11 -0.43 -23.98
C TYR A 55 4.92 -1.74 -23.99
N GLN A 56 6.12 -1.70 -24.54
CA GLN A 56 7.06 -2.83 -24.46
C GLN A 56 7.66 -2.89 -23.05
N PHE A 57 7.45 -4.00 -22.36
CA PHE A 57 7.93 -4.19 -20.99
C PHE A 57 9.45 -4.42 -20.95
N ASP A 58 10.14 -3.66 -20.12
CA ASP A 58 11.60 -3.78 -19.90
C ASP A 58 11.87 -4.68 -18.69
N VAL A 59 12.38 -5.88 -18.93
CA VAL A 59 12.73 -6.86 -17.90
C VAL A 59 13.93 -6.40 -17.07
N GLU A 60 14.89 -5.71 -17.65
CA GLU A 60 16.06 -5.21 -16.90
C GLU A 60 15.64 -4.11 -15.92
N ARG A 61 14.73 -3.23 -16.34
CA ARG A 61 14.14 -2.24 -15.44
C ARG A 61 13.37 -2.90 -14.28
N ALA A 62 12.67 -4.02 -14.53
CA ALA A 62 11.95 -4.77 -13.51
C ALA A 62 12.89 -5.43 -12.47
N LYS A 63 14.12 -5.77 -12.86
CA LYS A 63 15.14 -6.32 -11.95
C LYS A 63 15.78 -5.28 -11.03
N ARG A 64 15.62 -3.98 -11.29
CA ARG A 64 16.24 -2.94 -10.49
C ARG A 64 15.74 -2.97 -9.05
N LEU A 65 16.67 -3.05 -8.10
CA LEU A 65 16.34 -3.15 -6.68
C LEU A 65 16.04 -1.77 -6.09
N VAL A 66 14.93 -1.70 -5.36
CA VAL A 66 14.46 -0.50 -4.66
C VAL A 66 14.08 -0.84 -3.23
N LEU A 67 14.18 0.12 -2.32
CA LEU A 67 13.50 0.02 -1.04
C LEU A 67 11.99 0.15 -1.29
N ARG A 68 11.21 -0.65 -0.58
CA ARG A 68 9.75 -0.64 -0.79
C ARG A 68 9.14 0.72 -0.43
N SER A 69 8.41 1.33 -1.33
CA SER A 69 7.68 2.58 -1.10
C SER A 69 6.26 2.35 -0.54
N GLN A 70 5.82 1.08 -0.52
CA GLN A 70 4.49 0.68 -0.03
C GLN A 70 4.49 -0.78 0.43
N GLY A 71 3.70 -1.09 1.46
CA GLY A 71 3.53 -2.43 1.99
C GLY A 71 2.84 -3.39 1.02
N THR A 72 2.11 -2.89 0.02
CA THR A 72 1.37 -3.65 -1.00
C THR A 72 2.25 -4.63 -1.78
N ALA A 73 3.57 -4.43 -1.78
CA ALA A 73 4.53 -5.43 -2.26
C ALA A 73 4.41 -6.77 -1.51
N VAL A 74 4.05 -6.75 -0.21
CA VAL A 74 3.84 -7.96 0.59
C VAL A 74 2.53 -8.64 0.21
N SER A 75 1.47 -7.85 -0.04
CA SER A 75 0.17 -8.36 -0.53
C SER A 75 0.31 -9.10 -1.85
N ALA A 76 1.03 -8.51 -2.82
CA ALA A 76 1.33 -9.17 -4.09
C ALA A 76 2.10 -10.49 -3.91
N ARG A 77 3.05 -10.55 -2.96
CA ARG A 77 3.79 -11.78 -2.66
C ARG A 77 2.92 -12.84 -1.98
N ALA A 78 1.99 -12.43 -1.11
CA ALA A 78 1.04 -13.37 -0.49
C ALA A 78 0.13 -14.00 -1.55
N LEU A 79 -0.40 -13.22 -2.48
CA LEU A 79 -1.21 -13.72 -3.60
C LEU A 79 -0.40 -14.68 -4.48
N ALA A 80 0.81 -14.30 -4.88
CA ALA A 80 1.72 -15.13 -5.69
C ALA A 80 2.11 -16.43 -4.98
N GLY A 81 2.16 -16.45 -3.66
CA GLY A 81 2.45 -17.61 -2.83
C GLY A 81 1.28 -18.59 -2.67
N GLY A 82 0.14 -18.35 -3.33
CA GLY A 82 -1.03 -19.22 -3.24
C GLY A 82 -1.90 -18.94 -2.01
N ALA A 83 -2.29 -17.67 -1.84
CA ALA A 83 -3.21 -17.29 -0.77
C ALA A 83 -4.50 -18.12 -0.79
N SER A 84 -4.94 -18.59 0.38
CA SER A 84 -6.18 -19.36 0.54
C SER A 84 -7.39 -18.53 0.15
N VAL A 85 -8.41 -19.15 -0.41
CA VAL A 85 -9.70 -18.55 -0.74
C VAL A 85 -10.82 -19.32 -0.01
N PRO A 86 -11.61 -18.64 0.85
CA PRO A 86 -11.48 -17.26 1.30
C PRO A 86 -10.24 -17.06 2.19
N GLY A 87 -9.73 -15.83 2.21
CA GLY A 87 -8.53 -15.51 2.97
C GLY A 87 -8.48 -14.07 3.50
N LYS A 88 -7.76 -13.88 4.61
CA LYS A 88 -7.49 -12.59 5.23
C LYS A 88 -6.02 -12.54 5.62
N TYR A 89 -5.31 -11.56 5.13
CA TYR A 89 -3.87 -11.42 5.36
C TYR A 89 -3.56 -9.97 5.71
N PHE A 90 -2.63 -9.78 6.63
CA PHE A 90 -2.10 -8.45 6.93
C PHE A 90 -0.60 -8.51 7.19
N SER A 91 0.03 -7.38 7.07
CA SER A 91 1.42 -7.20 7.48
C SER A 91 1.66 -5.78 7.97
N ILE A 92 2.65 -5.61 8.84
CA ILE A 92 3.22 -4.32 9.17
C ILE A 92 4.55 -4.25 8.44
N ALA A 93 4.67 -3.28 7.54
CA ALA A 93 5.84 -3.13 6.68
C ALA A 93 6.46 -1.76 6.84
N ARG A 94 7.77 -1.71 7.04
CA ARG A 94 8.52 -0.45 6.95
C ARG A 94 8.64 -0.06 5.49
N CYS A 95 8.21 1.15 5.15
CA CYS A 95 8.20 1.72 3.81
C CYS A 95 9.14 2.91 3.75
N PHE A 96 9.64 3.21 2.55
CA PHE A 96 10.65 4.24 2.33
C PHE A 96 10.24 5.11 1.14
N ARG A 97 10.18 6.43 1.36
CA ARG A 97 9.88 7.42 0.32
C ARG A 97 10.84 8.59 0.42
N TYR A 98 11.20 9.14 -0.72
CA TYR A 98 12.06 10.32 -0.78
C TYR A 98 11.22 11.59 -0.60
N ASP A 99 10.53 11.68 0.56
CA ASP A 99 9.70 12.82 0.94
C ASP A 99 10.52 13.83 1.74
N GLN A 100 10.11 15.10 1.68
CA GLN A 100 10.63 16.12 2.58
C GLN A 100 10.11 15.84 4.00
N VAL A 101 11.03 15.81 4.96
CA VAL A 101 10.68 15.57 6.37
C VAL A 101 9.99 16.81 6.95
N ASP A 102 8.77 16.62 7.46
CA ASP A 102 7.99 17.62 8.17
C ASP A 102 7.23 17.01 9.36
N ALA A 103 6.25 17.71 9.92
CA ALA A 103 5.46 17.21 11.05
C ALA A 103 4.58 15.99 10.74
N THR A 104 4.33 15.69 9.46
CA THR A 104 3.43 14.61 8.99
C THR A 104 4.10 13.63 8.03
N HIS A 105 5.33 13.91 7.61
CA HIS A 105 6.10 13.08 6.67
C HIS A 105 7.48 12.74 7.23
N ALA A 106 7.86 11.49 7.05
CA ALA A 106 9.19 10.97 7.31
C ALA A 106 9.71 10.20 6.09
N THR A 107 11.01 10.09 5.94
CA THR A 107 11.63 9.33 4.83
C THR A 107 11.39 7.83 4.93
N ASP A 108 11.06 7.35 6.10
CA ASP A 108 10.63 5.99 6.36
C ASP A 108 9.51 5.98 7.42
N PHE A 109 8.57 5.07 7.24
CA PHE A 109 7.37 4.96 8.06
C PHE A 109 6.84 3.53 8.05
N PHE A 110 5.96 3.22 8.99
CA PHE A 110 5.29 1.93 9.02
C PHE A 110 3.91 2.00 8.36
N GLN A 111 3.60 0.97 7.59
CA GLN A 111 2.30 0.81 6.93
C GLN A 111 1.66 -0.49 7.38
N VAL A 112 0.39 -0.42 7.81
CA VAL A 112 -0.46 -1.59 8.01
C VAL A 112 -1.11 -1.90 6.67
N GLU A 113 -0.61 -2.94 6.05
CA GLU A 113 -1.11 -3.46 4.79
C GLU A 113 -2.05 -4.61 5.05
N GLY A 114 -3.09 -4.75 4.25
CA GLY A 114 -3.95 -5.92 4.35
C GLY A 114 -4.72 -6.20 3.08
N ILE A 115 -5.08 -7.46 2.93
CA ILE A 115 -5.97 -7.95 1.87
C ILE A 115 -7.01 -8.90 2.45
N VAL A 116 -8.21 -8.84 1.91
CA VAL A 116 -9.25 -9.86 2.11
C VAL A 116 -9.73 -10.31 0.75
N LEU A 117 -9.79 -11.62 0.54
CA LEU A 117 -10.22 -12.21 -0.72
C LEU A 117 -11.30 -13.27 -0.52
N GLY A 118 -12.25 -13.31 -1.44
CA GLY A 118 -13.39 -14.22 -1.40
C GLY A 118 -14.49 -13.82 -2.36
N ALA A 119 -15.42 -14.73 -2.65
CA ALA A 119 -16.50 -14.50 -3.63
C ALA A 119 -17.47 -13.37 -3.22
N ASP A 120 -17.71 -13.22 -1.92
CA ASP A 120 -18.70 -12.26 -1.38
C ASP A 120 -18.08 -10.91 -1.00
N ILE A 121 -16.79 -10.72 -1.29
CA ILE A 121 -16.08 -9.49 -0.96
C ILE A 121 -16.38 -8.39 -1.98
N ASN A 122 -16.63 -7.18 -1.49
CA ASN A 122 -17.00 -6.04 -2.33
C ASN A 122 -16.53 -4.71 -1.69
N PHE A 123 -16.75 -3.61 -2.41
CA PHE A 123 -16.32 -2.27 -1.97
C PHE A 123 -16.99 -1.81 -0.67
N ARG A 124 -18.26 -2.21 -0.42
CA ARG A 124 -18.93 -1.92 0.86
C ARG A 124 -18.24 -2.61 2.03
N THR A 125 -17.78 -3.85 1.84
CA THR A 125 -16.98 -4.58 2.83
C THR A 125 -15.70 -3.82 3.17
N LEU A 126 -15.02 -3.29 2.14
CA LEU A 126 -13.82 -2.48 2.34
C LEU A 126 -14.11 -1.23 3.17
N LEU A 127 -15.12 -0.44 2.80
CA LEU A 127 -15.47 0.79 3.55
C LEU A 127 -15.83 0.48 5.01
N GLY A 128 -16.49 -0.64 5.27
CA GLY A 128 -16.81 -1.12 6.62
C GLY A 128 -15.53 -1.41 7.44
N LEU A 129 -14.56 -2.11 6.85
CA LEU A 129 -13.28 -2.40 7.49
C LEU A 129 -12.45 -1.14 7.75
N LEU A 130 -12.39 -0.23 6.78
CA LEU A 130 -11.67 1.03 6.95
C LEU A 130 -12.27 1.89 8.07
N ASN A 131 -13.61 1.94 8.16
CA ASN A 131 -14.28 2.64 9.25
C ASN A 131 -13.99 2.00 10.61
N LEU A 132 -13.88 0.67 10.68
CA LEU A 132 -13.47 -0.05 11.88
C LEU A 132 -12.03 0.30 12.27
N PHE A 133 -11.08 0.30 11.33
CA PHE A 133 -9.71 0.75 11.56
C PHE A 133 -9.64 2.17 12.12
N ALA A 134 -10.40 3.10 11.53
CA ALA A 134 -10.41 4.47 11.98
C ALA A 134 -10.88 4.62 13.44
N ARG A 135 -11.91 3.87 13.82
CA ARG A 135 -12.48 3.93 15.16
C ARG A 135 -11.68 3.15 16.20
N GLU A 136 -11.35 1.89 15.90
CA GLU A 136 -10.75 0.98 16.89
C GLU A 136 -9.22 1.16 17.00
N VAL A 137 -8.54 1.46 15.90
CA VAL A 137 -7.07 1.59 15.89
C VAL A 137 -6.63 3.04 16.00
N ALA A 138 -7.14 3.93 15.13
CA ALA A 138 -6.80 5.35 15.18
C ALA A 138 -7.60 6.15 16.22
N GLN A 139 -8.63 5.56 16.82
CA GLN A 139 -9.52 6.20 17.79
C GLN A 139 -10.14 7.52 17.29
N ALA A 140 -10.33 7.59 15.97
CA ALA A 140 -10.82 8.80 15.31
C ALA A 140 -12.33 8.97 15.51
N LYS A 141 -12.74 10.20 15.84
CA LYS A 141 -14.16 10.56 16.01
C LYS A 141 -14.85 10.84 14.69
N GLU A 142 -14.13 11.38 13.72
CA GLU A 142 -14.64 11.77 12.41
C GLU A 142 -13.81 11.09 11.31
N VAL A 143 -14.51 10.48 10.34
CA VAL A 143 -13.91 9.76 9.21
C VAL A 143 -14.60 10.22 7.94
N LYS A 144 -13.85 10.40 6.86
CA LYS A 144 -14.37 10.61 5.51
C LYS A 144 -13.59 9.78 4.50
N PHE A 145 -14.27 9.39 3.44
CA PHE A 145 -13.71 8.67 2.32
C PHE A 145 -13.78 9.56 1.08
N LEU A 146 -12.66 9.69 0.38
CA LEU A 146 -12.56 10.45 -0.86
C LEU A 146 -12.23 9.49 -2.00
N PRO A 147 -12.84 9.66 -3.20
CA PRO A 147 -12.40 8.94 -4.38
C PRO A 147 -10.91 9.18 -4.63
N ALA A 148 -10.19 8.14 -5.02
CA ALA A 148 -8.77 8.21 -5.27
C ALA A 148 -8.41 7.42 -6.53
N TYR A 149 -7.18 7.54 -6.98
CA TYR A 149 -6.63 6.75 -8.06
C TYR A 149 -5.33 6.06 -7.63
N PHE A 150 -5.30 4.74 -7.81
CA PHE A 150 -4.08 3.94 -7.73
C PHE A 150 -4.03 3.01 -8.94
N PRO A 151 -2.86 2.79 -9.55
CA PRO A 151 -2.77 1.99 -10.80
C PRO A 151 -3.19 0.53 -10.62
N PHE A 152 -3.24 0.03 -9.38
CA PHE A 152 -3.51 -1.38 -9.03
C PHE A 152 -4.89 -1.63 -8.46
N THR A 153 -5.70 -0.61 -8.20
CA THR A 153 -7.07 -0.75 -7.65
C THR A 153 -8.12 0.01 -8.47
N GLU A 154 -9.33 -0.56 -8.55
CA GLU A 154 -10.54 0.07 -9.12
C GLU A 154 -11.78 -0.64 -8.56
N PRO A 155 -12.71 0.05 -7.86
CA PRO A 155 -12.59 1.44 -7.41
C PRO A 155 -11.54 1.63 -6.31
N SER A 156 -11.09 2.89 -6.18
CA SER A 156 -10.09 3.30 -5.20
C SER A 156 -10.62 4.39 -4.28
N VAL A 157 -10.13 4.42 -3.04
CA VAL A 157 -10.55 5.37 -2.01
C VAL A 157 -9.38 5.75 -1.11
N GLU A 158 -9.34 7.00 -0.67
CA GLU A 158 -8.51 7.45 0.44
C GLU A 158 -9.33 7.62 1.70
N MET A 159 -8.81 7.15 2.83
CA MET A 159 -9.39 7.34 4.14
C MET A 159 -8.72 8.52 4.84
N HIS A 160 -9.53 9.48 5.26
CA HIS A 160 -9.11 10.62 6.07
C HIS A 160 -9.82 10.60 7.42
N VAL A 161 -9.09 10.97 8.46
CA VAL A 161 -9.62 11.16 9.82
C VAL A 161 -9.32 12.56 10.30
N ARG A 162 -10.09 13.04 11.28
CA ARG A 162 -9.86 14.35 11.86
C ARG A 162 -8.96 14.26 13.10
N HIS A 163 -7.74 14.76 12.94
CA HIS A 163 -6.83 14.95 14.07
C HIS A 163 -7.25 16.21 14.90
N PRO A 164 -7.22 16.17 16.24
CA PRO A 164 -7.72 17.29 17.08
C PRO A 164 -7.08 18.65 16.79
N LYS A 165 -5.79 18.68 16.42
CA LYS A 165 -5.05 19.92 16.17
C LYS A 165 -4.66 20.13 14.70
N LEU A 166 -4.34 19.06 13.96
CA LEU A 166 -3.86 19.16 12.58
C LEU A 166 -4.99 19.19 11.54
N GLY A 167 -6.25 18.99 11.97
CA GLY A 167 -7.40 18.95 11.05
C GLY A 167 -7.50 17.60 10.32
N TRP A 168 -7.92 17.61 9.06
CA TRP A 168 -8.08 16.39 8.27
C TRP A 168 -6.71 15.84 7.85
N MET A 169 -6.48 14.59 8.20
CA MET A 169 -5.25 13.85 7.91
C MET A 169 -5.61 12.59 7.11
N GLU A 170 -4.94 12.38 5.99
CA GLU A 170 -5.01 11.13 5.24
C GLU A 170 -4.31 10.02 6.04
N LEU A 171 -4.99 8.90 6.23
CA LEU A 171 -4.40 7.70 6.82
C LEU A 171 -3.86 6.73 5.77
N GLY A 172 -4.41 6.73 4.57
CA GLY A 172 -3.93 5.93 3.47
C GLY A 172 -4.99 5.57 2.45
N GLY A 173 -4.55 4.81 1.45
CA GLY A 173 -5.34 4.38 0.31
C GLY A 173 -5.82 2.94 0.42
N ALA A 174 -6.93 2.67 -0.27
CA ALA A 174 -7.54 1.35 -0.35
C ALA A 174 -8.33 1.18 -1.65
N GLY A 175 -8.66 -0.06 -2.00
CA GLY A 175 -9.50 -0.34 -3.18
C GLY A 175 -9.70 -1.82 -3.42
N LEU A 176 -10.37 -2.14 -4.52
CA LEU A 176 -10.39 -3.50 -5.06
C LEU A 176 -9.20 -3.67 -6.01
N PHE A 177 -8.43 -4.75 -5.86
CA PHE A 177 -7.39 -5.06 -6.85
C PHE A 177 -8.03 -5.31 -8.22
N ARG A 178 -7.40 -4.71 -9.23
CA ARG A 178 -7.79 -4.89 -10.63
C ARG A 178 -7.49 -6.31 -11.11
N PRO A 179 -8.21 -6.83 -12.11
CA PRO A 179 -7.92 -8.13 -12.73
C PRO A 179 -6.47 -8.25 -13.23
N GLU A 180 -5.87 -7.13 -13.69
CA GLU A 180 -4.48 -7.09 -14.14
C GLU A 180 -3.46 -7.35 -13.02
N VAL A 181 -3.88 -7.20 -11.75
CA VAL A 181 -3.08 -7.60 -10.58
C VAL A 181 -3.37 -9.04 -10.18
N THR A 182 -4.65 -9.40 -10.06
CA THR A 182 -5.04 -10.68 -9.47
C THR A 182 -4.85 -11.87 -10.43
N THR A 183 -5.19 -11.70 -11.71
CA THR A 183 -5.11 -12.78 -12.72
C THR A 183 -3.67 -13.30 -12.92
N PRO A 184 -2.64 -12.44 -13.12
CA PRO A 184 -1.26 -12.92 -13.22
C PRO A 184 -0.77 -13.66 -11.98
N LEU A 185 -1.33 -13.33 -10.80
CA LEU A 185 -0.99 -13.96 -9.53
C LEU A 185 -1.84 -15.21 -9.21
N GLY A 186 -2.73 -15.61 -10.14
CA GLY A 186 -3.53 -16.84 -10.03
C GLY A 186 -4.78 -16.71 -9.17
N VAL A 187 -5.29 -15.50 -8.94
CA VAL A 187 -6.48 -15.23 -8.12
C VAL A 187 -7.63 -14.77 -9.01
N SER A 188 -8.77 -15.47 -8.90
CA SER A 188 -9.98 -15.25 -9.72
C SER A 188 -11.17 -14.67 -8.94
N VAL A 189 -11.02 -14.44 -7.62
CA VAL A 189 -12.05 -13.84 -6.78
C VAL A 189 -11.74 -12.38 -6.48
N PRO A 190 -12.73 -11.56 -6.09
CA PRO A 190 -12.49 -10.19 -5.63
C PRO A 190 -11.48 -10.14 -4.48
N VAL A 191 -10.60 -9.14 -4.51
CA VAL A 191 -9.62 -8.84 -3.47
C VAL A 191 -9.74 -7.37 -3.09
N ILE A 192 -10.15 -7.09 -1.85
CA ILE A 192 -10.03 -5.76 -1.27
C ILE A 192 -8.66 -5.62 -0.61
N ALA A 193 -8.07 -4.43 -0.77
CA ALA A 193 -6.73 -4.13 -0.26
C ALA A 193 -6.69 -2.74 0.36
N TRP A 194 -5.84 -2.56 1.36
CA TRP A 194 -5.57 -1.28 1.98
C TRP A 194 -4.11 -1.16 2.40
N GLY A 195 -3.61 0.08 2.42
CA GLY A 195 -2.31 0.43 2.97
C GLY A 195 -2.45 1.68 3.84
N LEU A 196 -2.48 1.51 5.16
CA LEU A 196 -2.71 2.59 6.12
C LEU A 196 -1.42 2.93 6.85
N GLY A 197 -1.09 4.23 6.97
CA GLY A 197 0.06 4.71 7.72
C GLY A 197 -0.12 4.47 9.22
N LEU A 198 0.64 3.51 9.78
CA LEU A 198 0.57 3.17 11.21
C LEU A 198 0.99 4.36 12.07
N ASP A 199 2.03 5.08 11.66
CA ASP A 199 2.54 6.24 12.39
C ASP A 199 1.49 7.35 12.48
N ARG A 200 0.79 7.64 11.37
CA ARG A 200 -0.31 8.61 11.36
C ARG A 200 -1.50 8.16 12.23
N MET A 201 -1.83 6.86 12.24
CA MET A 201 -2.84 6.33 13.17
C MET A 201 -2.42 6.51 14.63
N ALA A 202 -1.15 6.24 14.94
CA ALA A 202 -0.59 6.45 16.27
C ALA A 202 -0.61 7.94 16.66
N MET A 203 -0.28 8.85 15.74
CA MET A 203 -0.40 10.30 16.00
C MET A 203 -1.82 10.69 16.41
N VAL A 204 -2.83 10.18 15.73
CA VAL A 204 -4.23 10.49 16.05
C VAL A 204 -4.62 9.90 17.41
N ALA A 205 -4.31 8.62 17.65
CA ALA A 205 -4.66 7.93 18.88
C ALA A 205 -3.95 8.49 20.13
N LEU A 206 -2.70 8.93 19.98
CA LEU A 206 -1.88 9.47 21.06
C LEU A 206 -1.94 11.00 21.17
N GLY A 207 -2.58 11.69 20.22
CA GLY A 207 -2.65 13.14 20.18
C GLY A 207 -1.29 13.82 19.88
N ILE A 208 -0.39 13.13 19.19
CA ILE A 208 0.95 13.61 18.79
C ILE A 208 0.82 14.48 17.55
N HIS A 209 1.56 15.57 17.48
CA HIS A 209 1.44 16.56 16.39
C HIS A 209 2.61 16.57 15.44
N ASP A 210 3.67 15.86 15.79
CA ASP A 210 4.89 15.73 14.97
C ASP A 210 5.27 14.24 14.90
N ILE A 211 5.34 13.70 13.69
CA ILE A 211 5.65 12.30 13.46
C ILE A 211 7.03 11.89 14.03
N ARG A 212 7.95 12.85 14.13
CA ARG A 212 9.29 12.62 14.68
C ARG A 212 9.26 12.27 16.17
N ASP A 213 8.24 12.73 16.89
CA ASP A 213 8.06 12.44 18.31
C ASP A 213 7.78 10.96 18.58
N LEU A 214 7.19 10.23 17.60
CA LEU A 214 6.99 8.77 17.70
C LEU A 214 8.31 7.99 17.79
N PHE A 215 9.39 8.59 17.31
CA PHE A 215 10.74 7.99 17.29
C PHE A 215 11.70 8.70 18.24
N SER A 216 11.15 9.43 19.23
CA SER A 216 11.96 10.16 20.20
C SER A 216 12.87 9.23 21.00
N ALA A 217 14.13 9.60 21.15
CA ALA A 217 15.08 8.95 22.04
C ALA A 217 14.96 9.43 23.50
N ASP A 218 14.14 10.44 23.76
CA ASP A 218 13.87 10.95 25.12
C ASP A 218 12.92 10.00 25.87
N LEU A 219 13.46 9.28 26.85
CA LEU A 219 12.72 8.29 27.60
C LEU A 219 11.65 8.93 28.51
N ASP A 220 11.87 10.14 28.99
CA ASP A 220 10.87 10.83 29.83
C ASP A 220 9.70 11.28 28.97
N PHE A 221 9.96 11.78 27.76
CA PHE A 221 8.91 12.06 26.78
C PHE A 221 8.12 10.79 26.44
N VAL A 222 8.79 9.69 26.11
CA VAL A 222 8.13 8.41 25.75
C VAL A 222 7.27 7.88 26.90
N ARG A 223 7.71 8.02 28.16
CA ARG A 223 6.93 7.60 29.34
C ARG A 223 5.67 8.44 29.56
N THR A 224 5.64 9.68 29.04
CA THR A 224 4.44 10.54 29.13
C THR A 224 3.41 10.23 28.05
N MET A 225 3.80 9.51 26.97
CA MET A 225 2.87 9.08 25.93
C MET A 225 1.88 8.06 26.52
N ARG A 226 0.63 8.46 26.68
CA ARG A 226 -0.46 7.58 27.12
C ARG A 226 -1.53 7.55 26.06
N GLY A 227 -1.73 6.39 25.43
CA GLY A 227 -2.92 6.13 24.64
C GLY A 227 -4.15 6.01 25.54
N ASN A 228 -5.28 6.47 25.08
CA ASN A 228 -6.58 6.20 25.70
C ASN A 228 -7.06 4.80 25.25
N PHE A 229 -6.31 3.75 25.67
CA PHE A 229 -6.66 2.35 25.38
C PHE A 229 -7.66 1.82 26.40
#